data_05352b84bf12c3061713cfe57fe98c3f
#
_entry.id   05352b84bf12c3061713cfe57fe98c3f
#
_cell.length_a   1.000
_cell.length_b   1.000
_cell.length_c   1.000
_cell.angle_alpha   90.00
_cell.angle_beta   90.00
_cell.angle_gamma   90.00
#
_symmetry.space_group_name_H-M   'P 1'
#
loop_
_entity.id
_entity.type
_entity.pdbx_description
1 polymer ?
#
loop_
_entity_poly.entity_id
_entity_poly.type
_entity_poly.pdbx_seq_one_letter_code
_entity_poly.pdbx_strand_id
1 'polypeptide(L)'
;MALSLPVLLLCLPLCSFSRPLFHSSPSSSFKIALIHRDSPYSPMRDPSASASDLFRLSAQRSLSRLQHFQSVLTGKSSPSKLSSEVKEGPSEYLMRVGIGTPAEPYWLIADTGSDLTWTQCLPCSNCFEQKAPIFDPKSSSTYLSLNCSSTLCQNLKNNRECGGSSCQYDYHYGDTSATSGKLSTETFTFETPQSTLTSLKAIVSVNPSFSLTTTPSSDPIKTSTSATFSTDPGTGAKINGLGFGCGSSNTGSFGTNGEAGLVGLGGGPLSLNSQLGSSISNKFSYCLASRHDTKATSVLNFGENADISGLNVSSTPIINSEQFPTFYFLDLTDISVDKQRLGIPPGTFDLTETGDGGFIIDSGTTLTLLPAVAVELLLDKFNDIVDFPSIRNPPSPFEKCYKVADYRKITGLPDITFHFSDDADWNLEPSNLFYPLQEDVICLAIVTTGDAGPFIFGNWQQQNMVVEYDLGENRLSFAPAHCSQLQGAMI
;
A
#
# COMPACT_ATOMS: atom_id res chain seq x y z
N MET A 1 -77.94 48.17 -2.82
CA MET A 1 -76.77 48.47 -3.63
C MET A 1 -75.69 47.46 -3.20
N ALA A 2 -75.53 46.41 -3.98
CA ALA A 2 -74.47 45.37 -3.73
C ALA A 2 -73.37 45.54 -4.76
N LEU A 3 -72.21 45.82 -4.29
CA LEU A 3 -70.97 45.87 -5.14
C LEU A 3 -70.36 44.46 -5.14
N SER A 4 -70.32 43.84 -6.32
CA SER A 4 -69.61 42.62 -6.58
C SER A 4 -68.16 42.97 -7.05
N LEU A 5 -67.13 42.46 -6.32
CA LEU A 5 -65.73 42.47 -6.74
C LEU A 5 -65.44 41.22 -7.61
N PRO A 6 -64.70 41.35 -8.71
CA PRO A 6 -64.23 40.19 -9.47
C PRO A 6 -62.96 39.61 -8.83
N VAL A 7 -62.95 38.28 -8.63
CA VAL A 7 -61.79 37.50 -8.23
C VAL A 7 -60.89 37.27 -9.44
N LEU A 8 -59.68 37.85 -9.43
CA LEU A 8 -58.64 37.63 -10.43
C LEU A 8 -57.87 36.33 -10.10
N LEU A 9 -58.13 35.26 -10.87
CA LEU A 9 -57.33 34.03 -10.80
C LEU A 9 -55.95 34.27 -11.49
N LEU A 10 -54.91 34.40 -10.69
CA LEU A 10 -53.50 34.36 -11.20
C LEU A 10 -53.10 32.88 -11.44
N CYS A 11 -53.05 32.51 -12.72
CA CYS A 11 -52.39 31.27 -13.15
C CYS A 11 -50.86 31.49 -13.10
N LEU A 12 -50.17 30.93 -12.10
CA LEU A 12 -48.73 30.80 -12.06
C LEU A 12 -48.32 29.62 -12.95
N PRO A 13 -47.38 29.77 -13.90
CA PRO A 13 -46.84 28.63 -14.63
C PRO A 13 -45.94 27.82 -13.69
N LEU A 14 -46.26 26.55 -13.48
CA LEU A 14 -45.34 25.57 -12.89
C LEU A 14 -44.18 25.33 -13.83
N CYS A 15 -43.05 26.05 -13.61
CA CYS A 15 -41.77 25.69 -14.18
C CYS A 15 -41.32 24.39 -13.56
N SER A 16 -41.53 23.29 -14.26
CA SER A 16 -40.90 22.01 -13.96
C SER A 16 -39.42 22.15 -14.25
N PHE A 17 -38.61 22.40 -13.21
CA PHE A 17 -37.17 22.23 -13.27
C PHE A 17 -36.87 20.73 -13.39
N SER A 18 -36.72 20.24 -14.62
CA SER A 18 -36.07 18.98 -14.90
C SER A 18 -34.62 19.10 -14.42
N ARG A 19 -34.30 18.52 -13.26
CA ARG A 19 -32.91 18.31 -12.86
C ARG A 19 -32.26 17.47 -13.96
N PRO A 20 -31.10 17.89 -14.53
CA PRO A 20 -30.36 17.00 -15.40
C PRO A 20 -30.01 15.75 -14.57
N LEU A 21 -30.49 14.59 -15.01
CA LEU A 21 -29.99 13.30 -14.56
C LEU A 21 -28.52 13.25 -15.01
N PHE A 22 -27.61 13.59 -14.09
CA PHE A 22 -26.22 13.19 -14.24
C PHE A 22 -26.23 11.67 -14.26
N HIS A 23 -26.08 11.09 -15.43
CA HIS A 23 -25.66 9.71 -15.56
C HIS A 23 -24.22 9.66 -15.08
N SER A 24 -24.03 9.43 -13.80
CA SER A 24 -22.74 8.93 -13.31
C SER A 24 -22.54 7.57 -14.01
N SER A 25 -21.52 7.46 -14.83
CA SER A 25 -21.07 6.13 -15.29
C SER A 25 -20.93 5.26 -14.04
N PRO A 26 -21.42 4.00 -14.05
CA PRO A 26 -21.27 3.15 -12.89
C PRO A 26 -19.77 3.07 -12.54
N SER A 27 -19.42 3.43 -11.31
CA SER A 27 -18.06 3.30 -10.82
C SER A 27 -17.69 1.82 -10.81
N SER A 28 -16.52 1.52 -11.32
CA SER A 28 -16.01 0.16 -11.35
C SER A 28 -15.48 -0.19 -9.97
N SER A 29 -15.84 -1.36 -9.45
CA SER A 29 -15.37 -1.80 -8.14
C SER A 29 -14.82 -3.23 -8.18
N PHE A 30 -13.74 -3.49 -7.47
CA PHE A 30 -13.14 -4.81 -7.39
C PHE A 30 -12.32 -5.01 -6.12
N LYS A 31 -12.02 -6.27 -5.80
CA LYS A 31 -11.26 -6.67 -4.61
C LYS A 31 -10.10 -7.57 -5.01
N ILE A 32 -8.96 -7.39 -4.34
CA ILE A 32 -7.74 -8.18 -4.55
C ILE A 32 -7.32 -8.77 -3.21
N ALA A 33 -6.88 -10.04 -3.20
CA ALA A 33 -6.23 -10.62 -2.03
C ALA A 33 -4.82 -10.06 -1.87
N LEU A 34 -4.50 -9.59 -0.67
CA LEU A 34 -3.14 -9.28 -0.25
C LEU A 34 -2.62 -10.38 0.66
N ILE A 35 -1.42 -10.87 0.38
CA ILE A 35 -0.77 -11.92 1.16
C ILE A 35 0.51 -11.35 1.74
N HIS A 36 0.61 -11.38 3.07
CA HIS A 36 1.87 -10.99 3.70
C HIS A 36 2.99 -11.95 3.26
N ARG A 37 4.17 -11.44 2.91
CA ARG A 37 5.28 -12.24 2.36
C ARG A 37 5.71 -13.40 3.28
N ASP A 38 5.61 -13.23 4.59
CA ASP A 38 5.95 -14.27 5.58
C ASP A 38 4.76 -15.19 5.91
N SER A 39 3.59 -15.01 5.30
CA SER A 39 2.44 -15.89 5.48
C SER A 39 2.74 -17.30 5.01
N PRO A 40 2.20 -18.37 5.68
CA PRO A 40 2.26 -19.72 5.16
C PRO A 40 1.70 -19.89 3.74
N TYR A 41 0.84 -18.99 3.31
CA TYR A 41 0.27 -18.97 1.95
C TYR A 41 1.14 -18.21 0.95
N SER A 42 2.16 -17.49 1.41
CA SER A 42 3.04 -16.76 0.51
C SER A 42 3.97 -17.72 -0.23
N PRO A 43 4.04 -17.62 -1.55
CA PRO A 43 5.03 -18.35 -2.33
C PRO A 43 6.46 -17.87 -2.02
N MET A 44 6.62 -16.69 -1.39
CA MET A 44 7.90 -16.05 -1.11
C MET A 44 8.43 -16.35 0.30
N ARG A 45 7.66 -17.08 1.11
CA ARG A 45 8.09 -17.44 2.47
C ARG A 45 9.31 -18.36 2.42
N ASP A 46 10.31 -18.06 3.25
CA ASP A 46 11.36 -19.00 3.57
C ASP A 46 10.85 -20.01 4.62
N PRO A 47 10.67 -21.28 4.25
CA PRO A 47 10.16 -22.30 5.19
C PRO A 47 11.16 -22.66 6.28
N SER A 48 12.44 -22.32 6.12
CA SER A 48 13.52 -22.62 7.08
C SER A 48 13.70 -21.52 8.13
N ALA A 49 13.19 -20.29 7.84
CA ALA A 49 13.34 -19.16 8.75
C ALA A 49 12.41 -19.28 9.97
N SER A 50 12.96 -19.04 11.17
CA SER A 50 12.16 -18.94 12.39
C SER A 50 11.29 -17.66 12.39
N ALA A 51 10.27 -17.61 13.24
CA ALA A 51 9.47 -16.40 13.41
C ALA A 51 10.32 -15.18 13.80
N SER A 52 11.33 -15.41 14.66
CA SER A 52 12.29 -14.36 15.06
C SER A 52 13.15 -13.86 13.89
N ASP A 53 13.59 -14.76 12.99
CA ASP A 53 14.36 -14.37 11.81
C ASP A 53 13.51 -13.56 10.83
N LEU A 54 12.30 -14.03 10.51
CA LEU A 54 11.37 -13.33 9.63
C LEU A 54 11.08 -11.92 10.13
N PHE A 55 10.93 -11.78 11.45
CA PHE A 55 10.69 -10.47 12.02
C PHE A 55 11.92 -9.55 12.00
N ARG A 56 13.09 -10.08 12.34
CA ARG A 56 14.33 -9.31 12.24
C ARG A 56 14.52 -8.78 10.81
N LEU A 57 14.24 -9.60 9.81
CA LEU A 57 14.25 -9.19 8.41
C LEU A 57 13.22 -8.08 8.11
N SER A 58 12.01 -8.20 8.63
CA SER A 58 10.95 -7.19 8.45
C SER A 58 11.30 -5.85 9.13
N ALA A 59 11.90 -5.89 10.31
CA ALA A 59 12.42 -4.70 10.98
C ALA A 59 13.55 -4.03 10.20
N GLN A 60 14.46 -4.80 9.62
CA GLN A 60 15.54 -4.28 8.76
C GLN A 60 14.98 -3.63 7.49
N ARG A 61 14.00 -4.26 6.83
CA ARG A 61 13.30 -3.66 5.68
C ARG A 61 12.68 -2.30 6.02
N SER A 62 12.07 -2.18 7.22
CA SER A 62 11.52 -0.90 7.68
C SER A 62 12.57 0.21 7.76
N LEU A 63 13.76 -0.09 8.29
CA LEU A 63 14.84 0.89 8.37
C LEU A 63 15.41 1.27 7.00
N SER A 64 15.57 0.31 6.10
CA SER A 64 16.02 0.59 4.73
C SER A 64 15.01 1.45 3.97
N ARG A 65 13.72 1.19 4.19
CA ARG A 65 12.66 1.98 3.60
C ARG A 65 12.63 3.42 4.13
N LEU A 66 12.88 3.63 5.41
CA LEU A 66 13.10 4.97 5.97
C LEU A 66 14.22 5.72 5.23
N GLN A 67 15.37 5.08 5.06
CA GLN A 67 16.50 5.69 4.33
C GLN A 67 16.11 6.08 2.91
N HIS A 68 15.28 5.27 2.25
CA HIS A 68 14.71 5.62 0.95
C HIS A 68 13.89 6.90 1.02
N PHE A 69 12.91 6.97 1.88
CA PHE A 69 12.05 8.15 1.99
C PHE A 69 12.86 9.40 2.33
N GLN A 70 13.84 9.28 3.22
CA GLN A 70 14.78 10.37 3.53
C GLN A 70 15.55 10.83 2.29
N SER A 71 16.02 9.91 1.45
CA SER A 71 16.74 10.27 0.22
C SER A 71 15.86 10.97 -0.81
N VAL A 72 14.61 10.53 -0.95
CA VAL A 72 13.61 11.15 -1.85
C VAL A 72 13.26 12.55 -1.38
N LEU A 73 12.96 12.72 -0.11
CA LEU A 73 12.50 13.99 0.45
C LEU A 73 13.61 15.04 0.49
N THR A 74 14.84 14.65 0.86
CA THR A 74 15.97 15.59 0.98
C THR A 74 16.75 15.80 -0.31
N GLY A 75 16.51 14.98 -1.34
CA GLY A 75 17.29 14.98 -2.58
C GLY A 75 18.77 14.60 -2.39
N LYS A 76 19.13 14.05 -1.23
CA LYS A 76 20.50 13.62 -0.91
C LYS A 76 20.59 12.12 -1.09
N SER A 77 21.51 11.66 -1.95
CA SER A 77 21.86 10.24 -1.98
C SER A 77 22.38 9.82 -0.60
N SER A 78 21.76 8.81 -0.01
CA SER A 78 22.21 8.26 1.26
C SER A 78 23.68 7.80 1.15
N PRO A 79 24.57 8.16 2.08
CA PRO A 79 25.93 7.65 2.05
C PRO A 79 25.87 6.16 2.40
N SER A 80 25.97 5.32 1.38
CA SER A 80 26.06 3.87 1.50
C SER A 80 27.34 3.48 2.24
N LYS A 81 27.27 3.34 3.56
CA LYS A 81 28.23 2.58 4.35
C LYS A 81 27.65 2.10 5.68
N LEU A 82 26.66 1.25 5.60
CA LEU A 82 26.45 0.21 6.60
C LEU A 82 26.44 -1.11 5.83
N SER A 83 27.64 -1.67 5.64
CA SER A 83 27.79 -3.00 5.10
C SER A 83 27.37 -4.01 6.15
N SER A 84 26.13 -4.46 6.11
CA SER A 84 25.74 -5.77 6.57
C SER A 84 25.16 -6.51 5.37
N GLU A 85 25.55 -7.76 5.19
CA GLU A 85 25.01 -8.69 4.17
C GLU A 85 23.54 -9.02 4.46
N VAL A 86 22.67 -8.03 4.47
CA VAL A 86 21.24 -8.24 4.61
C VAL A 86 20.64 -8.09 3.24
N LYS A 87 20.16 -9.21 2.70
CA LYS A 87 19.32 -9.25 1.51
C LYS A 87 17.99 -8.63 1.85
N GLU A 88 17.85 -7.35 1.60
CA GLU A 88 16.69 -6.55 1.91
C GLU A 88 15.72 -6.61 0.74
N GLY A 89 14.45 -6.94 0.98
CA GLY A 89 13.40 -6.90 -0.01
C GLY A 89 12.45 -5.74 0.27
N PRO A 90 11.91 -5.07 -0.77
CA PRO A 90 10.91 -4.02 -0.58
C PRO A 90 9.58 -4.61 -0.13
N SER A 91 8.86 -3.85 0.71
CA SER A 91 7.46 -4.04 1.13
C SER A 91 7.00 -5.45 1.59
N GLU A 92 5.92 -5.48 2.38
CA GLU A 92 5.50 -6.64 3.16
C GLU A 92 4.32 -7.43 2.53
N TYR A 93 3.54 -6.81 1.63
CA TYR A 93 2.34 -7.42 1.07
C TYR A 93 2.46 -7.68 -0.43
N LEU A 94 2.01 -8.86 -0.83
CA LEU A 94 2.03 -9.33 -2.21
C LEU A 94 0.62 -9.47 -2.76
N MET A 95 0.46 -9.19 -4.05
CA MET A 95 -0.75 -9.48 -4.81
C MET A 95 -0.43 -10.34 -6.03
N ARG A 96 -1.38 -11.17 -6.42
CA ARG A 96 -1.29 -11.95 -7.66
C ARG A 96 -1.93 -11.18 -8.79
N VAL A 97 -1.19 -10.98 -9.88
CA VAL A 97 -1.59 -10.16 -11.02
C VAL A 97 -1.30 -10.92 -12.31
N GLY A 98 -2.27 -11.00 -13.21
CA GLY A 98 -2.05 -11.45 -14.57
C GLY A 98 -1.58 -10.30 -15.44
N ILE A 99 -0.50 -10.47 -16.21
CA ILE A 99 0.05 -9.45 -17.12
C ILE A 99 0.05 -9.99 -18.54
N GLY A 100 -0.43 -9.19 -19.50
CA GLY A 100 -0.43 -9.53 -20.91
C GLY A 100 -1.74 -10.13 -21.42
N THR A 101 -1.74 -10.42 -22.72
CA THR A 101 -2.84 -11.12 -23.41
C THR A 101 -2.24 -12.17 -24.36
N PRO A 102 -2.31 -13.48 -23.99
CA PRO A 102 -2.96 -14.04 -22.79
C PRO A 102 -2.30 -13.61 -21.49
N ALA A 103 -3.06 -13.62 -20.38
CA ALA A 103 -2.57 -13.19 -19.08
C ALA A 103 -1.67 -14.27 -18.46
N GLU A 104 -0.44 -13.89 -18.12
CA GLU A 104 0.50 -14.72 -17.35
C GLU A 104 0.54 -14.25 -15.90
N PRO A 105 0.51 -15.17 -14.91
CA PRO A 105 0.40 -14.81 -13.51
C PRO A 105 1.75 -14.44 -12.88
N TYR A 106 1.79 -13.30 -12.20
CA TYR A 106 2.94 -12.79 -11.45
C TYR A 106 2.58 -12.46 -10.01
N TRP A 107 3.56 -12.57 -9.12
CA TRP A 107 3.48 -12.05 -7.77
C TRP A 107 4.21 -10.72 -7.73
N LEU A 108 3.47 -9.64 -7.44
CA LEU A 108 3.98 -8.29 -7.33
C LEU A 108 3.77 -7.76 -5.92
N ILE A 109 4.65 -6.89 -5.50
CA ILE A 109 4.56 -6.18 -4.23
C ILE A 109 3.46 -5.12 -4.32
N ALA A 110 2.60 -5.01 -3.30
CA ALA A 110 1.64 -3.92 -3.13
C ALA A 110 2.26 -2.82 -2.26
N ASP A 111 2.39 -1.60 -2.79
CA ASP A 111 3.21 -0.57 -2.14
C ASP A 111 2.57 0.82 -2.18
N THR A 112 2.11 1.31 -1.01
CA THR A 112 1.55 2.67 -0.87
C THR A 112 2.60 3.78 -0.82
N GLY A 113 3.87 3.45 -0.73
CA GLY A 113 4.97 4.42 -0.68
C GLY A 113 5.73 4.57 -2.00
N SER A 114 5.22 4.03 -3.12
CA SER A 114 5.76 4.24 -4.46
C SER A 114 4.67 4.30 -5.51
N ASP A 115 5.01 4.83 -6.72
CA ASP A 115 4.03 5.08 -7.77
C ASP A 115 4.14 4.11 -8.94
N LEU A 116 5.36 3.86 -9.45
CA LEU A 116 5.54 3.10 -10.68
C LEU A 116 5.18 1.63 -10.49
N THR A 117 4.17 1.14 -11.21
CA THR A 117 3.98 -0.30 -11.40
C THR A 117 5.01 -0.80 -12.40
N TRP A 118 5.72 -1.90 -12.09
CA TRP A 118 6.71 -2.47 -13.00
C TRP A 118 6.89 -3.99 -12.81
N THR A 119 7.44 -4.64 -13.84
CA THR A 119 7.90 -6.03 -13.80
C THR A 119 9.13 -6.21 -14.66
N GLN A 120 9.92 -7.27 -14.42
CA GLN A 120 11.04 -7.64 -15.27
C GLN A 120 10.57 -8.10 -16.65
N CYS A 121 11.24 -7.60 -17.71
CA CYS A 121 10.87 -7.87 -19.10
C CYS A 121 12.06 -8.37 -19.95
N LEU A 122 11.77 -9.23 -20.90
CA LEU A 122 12.72 -9.61 -21.95
C LEU A 122 12.81 -8.54 -23.06
N PRO A 123 14.01 -8.31 -23.68
CA PRO A 123 15.29 -8.85 -23.28
C PRO A 123 15.81 -8.20 -21.99
N CYS A 124 16.33 -9.00 -21.08
CA CYS A 124 16.87 -8.50 -19.83
C CYS A 124 18.41 -8.55 -19.84
N SER A 125 19.03 -7.42 -19.56
CA SER A 125 20.49 -7.31 -19.45
C SER A 125 21.00 -7.57 -18.04
N ASN A 126 20.18 -7.25 -17.04
CA ASN A 126 20.45 -7.48 -15.63
C ASN A 126 19.13 -7.72 -14.91
N CYS A 127 18.84 -8.96 -14.59
CA CYS A 127 17.61 -9.38 -13.93
C CYS A 127 17.94 -10.23 -12.71
N PHE A 128 17.15 -10.06 -11.65
CA PHE A 128 17.17 -10.93 -10.50
C PHE A 128 16.36 -12.20 -10.75
N GLU A 129 16.60 -13.23 -9.97
CA GLU A 129 15.84 -14.48 -10.02
C GLU A 129 14.42 -14.26 -9.50
N GLN A 130 13.41 -14.67 -10.27
CA GLN A 130 11.99 -14.63 -9.90
C GLN A 130 11.35 -16.01 -10.13
N LYS A 131 10.25 -16.28 -9.40
CA LYS A 131 9.57 -17.60 -9.51
C LYS A 131 8.79 -17.80 -10.81
N ALA A 132 8.16 -16.74 -11.31
CA ALA A 132 7.50 -16.76 -12.61
C ALA A 132 8.52 -16.54 -13.74
N PRO A 133 8.27 -16.96 -14.97
CA PRO A 133 9.07 -16.55 -16.13
C PRO A 133 9.13 -15.03 -16.24
N ILE A 134 10.26 -14.48 -16.74
CA ILE A 134 10.36 -13.06 -17.05
C ILE A 134 9.34 -12.73 -18.16
N PHE A 135 8.62 -11.62 -18.01
CA PHE A 135 7.60 -11.21 -18.98
C PHE A 135 8.23 -10.99 -20.37
N ASP A 136 7.69 -11.65 -21.38
CA ASP A 136 8.07 -11.42 -22.77
C ASP A 136 7.05 -10.53 -23.48
N PRO A 137 7.39 -9.25 -23.75
CA PRO A 137 6.50 -8.34 -24.46
C PRO A 137 6.04 -8.83 -25.84
N LYS A 138 6.82 -9.71 -26.47
CA LYS A 138 6.49 -10.26 -27.78
C LYS A 138 5.40 -11.33 -27.71
N SER A 139 5.17 -11.93 -26.56
CA SER A 139 4.14 -12.94 -26.33
C SER A 139 2.77 -12.32 -26.02
N SER A 140 2.69 -11.01 -25.80
CA SER A 140 1.44 -10.31 -25.51
C SER A 140 0.94 -9.49 -26.69
N SER A 141 -0.33 -9.70 -27.05
CA SER A 141 -0.99 -8.95 -28.14
C SER A 141 -1.40 -7.52 -27.73
N THR A 142 -1.37 -7.19 -26.44
CA THR A 142 -1.80 -5.88 -25.88
C THR A 142 -0.64 -4.99 -25.44
N TYR A 143 0.59 -5.50 -25.52
CA TYR A 143 1.77 -4.70 -25.16
C TYR A 143 2.01 -3.55 -26.14
N LEU A 144 2.22 -2.35 -25.60
CA LEU A 144 2.53 -1.15 -26.39
C LEU A 144 3.60 -0.32 -25.68
N SER A 145 4.76 -0.14 -26.33
CA SER A 145 5.80 0.80 -25.85
C SER A 145 5.36 2.24 -26.06
N LEU A 146 5.48 3.08 -25.04
CA LEU A 146 5.10 4.48 -25.10
C LEU A 146 6.20 5.34 -25.72
N ASN A 147 5.77 6.44 -26.36
CA ASN A 147 6.68 7.46 -26.87
C ASN A 147 6.90 8.58 -25.83
N CYS A 148 7.93 9.40 -26.06
CA CYS A 148 8.31 10.49 -25.14
C CYS A 148 7.26 11.61 -24.99
N SER A 149 6.33 11.71 -25.92
CA SER A 149 5.26 12.73 -25.88
C SER A 149 4.01 12.26 -25.14
N SER A 150 3.95 10.98 -24.74
CA SER A 150 2.81 10.48 -23.97
C SER A 150 2.77 11.12 -22.57
N THR A 151 1.56 11.37 -22.06
CA THR A 151 1.36 11.96 -20.73
C THR A 151 2.02 11.13 -19.64
N LEU A 152 1.91 9.79 -19.70
CA LEU A 152 2.56 8.90 -18.74
C LEU A 152 4.08 9.05 -18.76
N CYS A 153 4.70 9.23 -19.95
CA CYS A 153 6.13 9.47 -20.03
C CYS A 153 6.52 10.83 -19.42
N GLN A 154 5.71 11.85 -19.63
CA GLN A 154 5.95 13.17 -19.04
C GLN A 154 5.85 13.14 -17.51
N ASN A 155 4.98 12.29 -16.96
CA ASN A 155 4.79 12.11 -15.54
C ASN A 155 5.98 11.45 -14.82
N LEU A 156 6.90 10.81 -15.53
CA LEU A 156 8.17 10.31 -14.96
C LEU A 156 9.09 11.43 -14.45
N LYS A 157 8.88 12.67 -14.92
CA LYS A 157 9.69 13.85 -14.54
C LYS A 157 11.21 13.57 -14.68
N ASN A 158 11.94 13.58 -13.55
CA ASN A 158 13.40 13.38 -13.50
C ASN A 158 13.83 11.93 -13.79
N ASN A 159 12.92 10.96 -13.63
CA ASN A 159 13.18 9.54 -13.91
C ASN A 159 12.98 9.17 -15.38
N ARG A 160 12.80 10.17 -16.25
CA ARG A 160 12.55 10.00 -17.69
C ARG A 160 13.83 10.13 -18.49
N GLU A 161 14.05 9.15 -19.35
CA GLU A 161 15.03 9.24 -20.43
C GLU A 161 14.36 9.14 -21.79
N CYS A 162 14.74 10.04 -22.70
CA CYS A 162 14.24 10.09 -24.07
C CYS A 162 15.41 9.97 -25.06
N GLY A 163 15.80 8.74 -25.34
CA GLY A 163 16.74 8.40 -26.40
C GLY A 163 16.00 7.88 -27.63
N GLY A 164 15.78 8.70 -28.67
CA GLY A 164 14.98 8.34 -29.83
C GLY A 164 13.50 8.57 -29.66
N SER A 165 12.63 7.65 -30.12
CA SER A 165 11.17 7.81 -30.09
C SER A 165 10.50 7.14 -28.89
N SER A 166 11.17 6.23 -28.17
CA SER A 166 10.58 5.49 -27.05
C SER A 166 10.87 6.13 -25.70
N CYS A 167 9.90 6.09 -24.80
CA CYS A 167 10.02 6.50 -23.42
C CYS A 167 10.81 5.45 -22.63
N GLN A 168 11.95 5.86 -22.09
CA GLN A 168 12.73 5.08 -21.15
C GLN A 168 12.53 5.64 -19.75
N TYR A 169 12.66 4.79 -18.74
CA TYR A 169 12.66 5.20 -17.35
C TYR A 169 13.88 4.64 -16.62
N ASP A 170 14.34 5.37 -15.62
CA ASP A 170 15.37 4.95 -14.68
C ASP A 170 14.91 5.33 -13.28
N TYR A 171 14.44 4.31 -12.51
CA TYR A 171 13.78 4.50 -11.23
C TYR A 171 14.60 3.85 -10.13
N HIS A 172 15.03 4.67 -9.17
CA HIS A 172 15.85 4.26 -8.05
C HIS A 172 15.06 4.24 -6.76
N TYR A 173 15.26 3.19 -5.97
CA TYR A 173 14.72 3.03 -4.63
C TYR A 173 15.83 3.25 -3.60
N GLY A 174 15.50 3.69 -2.41
CA GLY A 174 16.52 4.09 -1.44
C GLY A 174 17.26 2.96 -0.75
N ASP A 175 16.79 1.73 -0.92
CA ASP A 175 17.51 0.53 -0.55
C ASP A 175 18.61 0.13 -1.56
N THR A 176 19.00 1.06 -2.42
CA THR A 176 19.90 0.85 -3.57
C THR A 176 19.33 -0.02 -4.70
N SER A 177 18.09 -0.46 -4.59
CA SER A 177 17.40 -1.14 -5.68
C SER A 177 17.09 -0.16 -6.81
N ALA A 178 17.11 -0.66 -8.04
CA ALA A 178 16.76 0.14 -9.20
C ALA A 178 16.09 -0.72 -10.27
N THR A 179 15.21 -0.09 -11.03
CA THR A 179 14.62 -0.65 -12.24
C THR A 179 14.72 0.34 -13.37
N SER A 180 15.25 -0.08 -14.49
CA SER A 180 15.29 0.74 -15.69
C SER A 180 14.84 -0.05 -16.92
N GLY A 181 14.19 0.64 -17.85
CA GLY A 181 13.62 -0.01 -19.02
C GLY A 181 12.70 0.91 -19.81
N LYS A 182 11.71 0.32 -20.48
CA LYS A 182 10.75 1.05 -21.30
C LYS A 182 9.46 1.29 -20.53
N LEU A 183 8.99 2.52 -20.53
CA LEU A 183 7.62 2.78 -20.10
C LEU A 183 6.66 2.32 -21.20
N SER A 184 5.71 1.51 -20.83
CA SER A 184 4.82 0.82 -21.75
C SER A 184 3.40 0.75 -21.20
N THR A 185 2.45 0.33 -21.99
CA THR A 185 1.12 -0.04 -21.53
C THR A 185 0.86 -1.51 -21.78
N GLU A 186 0.06 -2.11 -20.89
CA GLU A 186 -0.31 -3.52 -20.98
C GLU A 186 -1.69 -3.76 -20.35
N THR A 187 -2.24 -4.95 -20.59
CA THR A 187 -3.43 -5.44 -19.92
C THR A 187 -3.04 -6.13 -18.61
N PHE A 188 -3.61 -5.65 -17.52
CA PHE A 188 -3.47 -6.24 -16.19
C PHE A 188 -4.78 -6.89 -15.76
N THR A 189 -4.70 -8.08 -15.20
CA THR A 189 -5.86 -8.83 -14.69
C THR A 189 -5.66 -9.10 -13.21
N PHE A 190 -6.59 -8.63 -12.39
CA PHE A 190 -6.58 -8.81 -10.94
C PHE A 190 -7.61 -9.87 -10.56
N GLU A 191 -7.15 -10.95 -9.95
CA GLU A 191 -8.01 -12.07 -9.53
C GLU A 191 -8.80 -11.72 -8.27
N THR A 192 -10.01 -12.27 -8.15
CA THR A 192 -10.78 -12.16 -6.91
C THR A 192 -10.08 -12.88 -5.75
N PRO A 193 -10.32 -12.49 -4.47
CA PRO A 193 -9.76 -13.20 -3.33
C PRO A 193 -10.06 -14.71 -3.32
N GLN A 194 -11.26 -15.13 -3.77
CA GLN A 194 -11.65 -16.53 -3.89
C GLN A 194 -10.80 -17.30 -4.89
N SER A 195 -10.59 -16.74 -6.09
CA SER A 195 -9.77 -17.39 -7.12
C SER A 195 -8.31 -17.49 -6.71
N THR A 196 -7.77 -16.47 -6.05
CA THR A 196 -6.41 -16.47 -5.51
C THR A 196 -6.25 -17.56 -4.44
N LEU A 197 -7.17 -17.66 -3.49
CA LEU A 197 -7.13 -18.69 -2.43
C LEU A 197 -7.27 -20.11 -2.98
N THR A 198 -8.10 -20.30 -4.00
CA THR A 198 -8.26 -21.59 -4.69
C THR A 198 -6.97 -21.99 -5.38
N SER A 199 -6.34 -21.07 -6.10
CA SER A 199 -5.04 -21.29 -6.75
C SER A 199 -3.94 -21.62 -5.74
N LEU A 200 -3.88 -20.93 -4.60
CA LEU A 200 -2.91 -21.19 -3.53
C LEU A 200 -3.11 -22.57 -2.89
N LYS A 201 -4.36 -22.97 -2.61
CA LYS A 201 -4.66 -24.30 -2.10
C LYS A 201 -4.30 -25.40 -3.09
N ALA A 202 -4.46 -25.16 -4.39
CA ALA A 202 -4.06 -26.09 -5.44
C ALA A 202 -2.53 -26.25 -5.51
N ILE A 203 -1.76 -25.14 -5.35
CA ILE A 203 -0.29 -25.18 -5.33
C ILE A 203 0.24 -26.02 -4.14
N VAL A 204 -0.43 -25.96 -3.01
CA VAL A 204 -0.06 -26.75 -1.81
C VAL A 204 -0.42 -28.23 -1.95
N SER A 205 -1.34 -28.58 -2.86
CA SER A 205 -1.90 -29.95 -2.96
C SER A 205 -1.50 -30.76 -4.21
N VAL A 206 -0.75 -30.20 -5.20
CA VAL A 206 -0.49 -30.91 -6.48
C VAL A 206 0.93 -30.68 -7.00
N ASN A 207 1.59 -31.79 -7.34
CA ASN A 207 2.72 -31.86 -8.27
C ASN A 207 2.26 -31.50 -9.71
N PRO A 208 3.09 -30.84 -10.54
CA PRO A 208 2.63 -30.11 -11.71
C PRO A 208 2.40 -30.97 -12.94
N SER A 209 1.18 -30.93 -13.48
CA SER A 209 0.93 -31.14 -14.92
C SER A 209 -0.49 -30.69 -15.28
N PHE A 210 -0.61 -29.51 -15.86
CA PHE A 210 -1.84 -29.10 -16.55
C PHE A 210 -1.54 -28.21 -17.75
N SER A 211 -2.02 -28.65 -18.92
CA SER A 211 -1.99 -27.92 -20.18
C SER A 211 -3.36 -27.32 -20.45
N LEU A 212 -3.43 -26.03 -20.72
CA LEU A 212 -4.65 -25.32 -21.11
C LEU A 212 -4.56 -24.92 -22.58
N THR A 213 -5.51 -25.37 -23.38
CA THR A 213 -5.72 -24.91 -24.76
C THR A 213 -6.81 -23.84 -24.79
N THR A 214 -6.50 -22.63 -25.27
CA THR A 214 -7.47 -21.56 -25.53
C THR A 214 -7.43 -21.13 -26.98
N THR A 215 -8.62 -20.96 -27.57
CA THR A 215 -8.83 -20.43 -28.91
C THR A 215 -8.87 -18.90 -28.92
N PRO A 216 -8.29 -18.22 -29.93
CA PRO A 216 -8.25 -16.76 -29.96
C PRO A 216 -9.50 -16.16 -30.60
N SER A 217 -10.03 -15.09 -30.00
CA SER A 217 -11.04 -14.19 -30.56
C SER A 217 -10.35 -12.89 -31.01
N SER A 218 -10.60 -12.47 -32.24
CA SER A 218 -9.99 -11.29 -32.87
C SER A 218 -10.99 -10.15 -32.96
N ASP A 219 -10.77 -9.09 -32.21
CA ASP A 219 -11.41 -7.77 -32.41
C ASP A 219 -10.35 -6.66 -32.57
N PRO A 220 -10.58 -5.65 -33.42
CA PRO A 220 -9.56 -4.66 -33.77
C PRO A 220 -9.44 -3.54 -32.73
N ILE A 221 -8.20 -3.25 -32.37
CA ILE A 221 -7.77 -2.31 -31.35
C ILE A 221 -8.00 -0.87 -31.82
N LYS A 222 -8.76 -0.10 -31.04
CA LYS A 222 -8.77 1.36 -31.10
C LYS A 222 -7.70 1.90 -30.16
N THR A 223 -6.82 2.75 -30.69
CA THR A 223 -5.81 3.50 -29.91
C THR A 223 -6.47 4.45 -28.92
N SER A 224 -6.56 4.06 -27.67
CA SER A 224 -6.97 4.92 -26.55
C SER A 224 -5.78 5.05 -25.60
N THR A 225 -5.43 6.29 -25.26
CA THR A 225 -4.32 6.63 -24.34
C THR A 225 -4.73 6.62 -22.87
N SER A 226 -5.92 6.13 -22.54
CA SER A 226 -6.43 6.01 -21.18
C SER A 226 -6.67 4.54 -20.84
N ALA A 227 -6.35 4.15 -19.62
CA ALA A 227 -6.67 2.83 -19.10
C ALA A 227 -8.18 2.59 -19.17
N THR A 228 -8.60 1.45 -19.69
CA THR A 228 -10.01 1.07 -19.74
C THR A 228 -10.24 -0.14 -18.84
N PHE A 229 -11.31 -0.09 -18.09
CA PHE A 229 -11.64 -1.04 -17.04
C PHE A 229 -12.82 -1.93 -17.45
N SER A 230 -12.76 -3.21 -17.13
CA SER A 230 -13.88 -4.15 -17.20
C SER A 230 -13.84 -5.14 -16.04
N THR A 231 -15.00 -5.48 -15.48
CA THR A 231 -15.16 -6.55 -14.49
C THR A 231 -15.96 -7.69 -15.09
N ASP A 232 -15.45 -8.92 -14.94
CA ASP A 232 -16.22 -10.11 -15.21
C ASP A 232 -16.67 -10.75 -13.89
N PRO A 233 -17.98 -11.02 -13.69
CA PRO A 233 -18.46 -11.68 -12.50
C PRO A 233 -17.73 -13.03 -12.28
N GLY A 234 -16.96 -13.12 -11.20
CA GLY A 234 -16.24 -14.35 -10.79
C GLY A 234 -14.79 -14.48 -11.27
N THR A 235 -14.29 -13.67 -12.20
CA THR A 235 -12.90 -13.75 -12.70
C THR A 235 -11.99 -12.61 -12.23
N GLY A 236 -12.56 -11.49 -11.76
CA GLY A 236 -11.79 -10.35 -11.28
C GLY A 236 -11.90 -9.11 -12.17
N ALA A 237 -10.95 -8.18 -12.02
CA ALA A 237 -10.90 -6.93 -12.78
C ALA A 237 -9.86 -7.01 -13.88
N LYS A 238 -10.20 -6.55 -15.09
CA LYS A 238 -9.30 -6.41 -16.22
C LYS A 238 -9.13 -4.95 -16.57
N ILE A 239 -7.88 -4.50 -16.57
CA ILE A 239 -7.49 -3.11 -16.87
C ILE A 239 -6.64 -3.15 -18.14
N ASN A 240 -7.18 -2.60 -19.23
CA ASN A 240 -6.46 -2.51 -20.48
C ASN A 240 -5.72 -1.18 -20.57
N GLY A 241 -4.51 -1.19 -21.07
CA GLY A 241 -3.71 0.03 -21.28
C GLY A 241 -3.16 0.65 -20.00
N LEU A 242 -2.97 -0.14 -18.93
CA LEU A 242 -2.29 0.33 -17.73
C LEU A 242 -0.84 0.65 -18.04
N GLY A 243 -0.41 1.85 -17.70
CA GLY A 243 0.99 2.28 -17.81
C GLY A 243 1.88 1.57 -16.79
N PHE A 244 2.98 0.98 -17.25
CA PHE A 244 3.91 0.26 -16.39
C PHE A 244 5.35 0.32 -16.91
N GLY A 245 6.29 0.10 -16.01
CA GLY A 245 7.69 -0.08 -16.34
C GLY A 245 8.00 -1.52 -16.77
N CYS A 246 8.44 -1.69 -18.03
CA CYS A 246 8.95 -2.95 -18.53
C CYS A 246 10.47 -2.97 -18.31
N GLY A 247 10.90 -3.52 -17.16
CA GLY A 247 12.27 -3.42 -16.66
C GLY A 247 13.24 -4.37 -17.36
N SER A 248 14.22 -3.84 -18.05
CA SER A 248 15.26 -4.59 -18.77
C SER A 248 16.60 -4.63 -18.02
N SER A 249 16.77 -3.79 -16.99
CA SER A 249 17.89 -3.83 -16.05
C SER A 249 17.34 -3.52 -14.65
N ASN A 250 17.45 -4.49 -13.76
CA ASN A 250 16.85 -4.44 -12.42
C ASN A 250 17.89 -4.93 -11.42
N THR A 251 18.17 -4.12 -10.40
CA THR A 251 19.21 -4.38 -9.41
C THR A 251 18.69 -4.20 -8.00
N GLY A 252 19.41 -4.71 -7.03
CA GLY A 252 19.12 -4.54 -5.61
C GLY A 252 18.44 -5.73 -4.98
N SER A 253 17.63 -5.48 -3.96
CA SER A 253 17.04 -6.50 -3.11
C SER A 253 15.71 -7.07 -3.61
N PHE A 254 15.19 -6.58 -4.73
CA PHE A 254 14.04 -7.19 -5.40
C PHE A 254 14.36 -8.63 -5.80
N GLY A 255 13.36 -9.50 -5.74
CA GLY A 255 13.48 -10.88 -6.19
C GLY A 255 14.24 -11.82 -5.28
N THR A 256 14.75 -11.36 -4.12
CA THR A 256 15.44 -12.24 -3.19
C THR A 256 14.59 -13.43 -2.73
N ASN A 257 13.26 -13.30 -2.83
CA ASN A 257 12.31 -14.36 -2.53
C ASN A 257 11.47 -14.78 -3.75
N GLY A 258 11.69 -14.17 -4.94
CA GLY A 258 11.09 -14.58 -6.21
C GLY A 258 9.90 -13.74 -6.68
N GLU A 259 9.64 -12.56 -6.08
CA GLU A 259 8.70 -11.56 -6.60
C GLU A 259 9.18 -11.04 -7.96
N ALA A 260 8.24 -10.66 -8.85
CA ALA A 260 8.55 -10.25 -10.21
C ALA A 260 8.62 -8.74 -10.42
N GLY A 261 8.24 -7.95 -9.43
CA GLY A 261 8.16 -6.49 -9.50
C GLY A 261 7.19 -5.94 -8.47
N LEU A 262 6.60 -4.76 -8.77
CA LEU A 262 5.84 -3.97 -7.80
C LEU A 262 4.62 -3.33 -8.46
N VAL A 263 3.52 -3.16 -7.70
CA VAL A 263 2.36 -2.33 -8.02
C VAL A 263 2.37 -1.11 -7.11
N GLY A 264 2.63 0.06 -7.67
CA GLY A 264 2.62 1.31 -6.93
C GLY A 264 1.20 1.78 -6.63
N LEU A 265 0.95 2.08 -5.35
CA LEU A 265 -0.32 2.57 -4.80
C LEU A 265 -0.17 3.96 -4.14
N GLY A 266 0.94 4.66 -4.38
CA GLY A 266 1.18 6.01 -3.90
C GLY A 266 0.26 7.05 -4.53
N GLY A 267 0.37 8.31 -4.09
CA GLY A 267 -0.47 9.41 -4.57
C GLY A 267 -0.05 10.00 -5.92
N GLY A 268 1.11 9.61 -6.44
CA GLY A 268 1.64 10.17 -7.68
C GLY A 268 1.00 9.62 -8.96
N PRO A 269 1.19 10.29 -10.10
CA PRO A 269 0.39 10.07 -11.31
C PRO A 269 0.66 8.74 -12.04
N LEU A 270 1.72 8.00 -11.66
CA LEU A 270 2.05 6.71 -12.26
C LEU A 270 1.52 5.52 -11.46
N SER A 271 0.93 5.75 -10.29
CA SER A 271 0.36 4.71 -9.45
C SER A 271 -0.90 4.10 -10.06
N LEU A 272 -1.23 2.87 -9.66
CA LEU A 272 -2.42 2.17 -10.13
C LEU A 272 -3.70 2.98 -9.84
N ASN A 273 -3.87 3.43 -8.61
CA ASN A 273 -5.04 4.21 -8.19
C ASN A 273 -5.16 5.54 -8.93
N SER A 274 -4.06 6.26 -9.18
CA SER A 274 -4.09 7.50 -9.95
C SER A 274 -4.42 7.27 -11.43
N GLN A 275 -3.91 6.19 -12.03
CA GLN A 275 -4.24 5.83 -13.41
C GLN A 275 -5.70 5.37 -13.57
N LEU A 276 -6.29 4.74 -12.57
CA LEU A 276 -7.71 4.37 -12.53
C LEU A 276 -8.61 5.58 -12.24
N GLY A 277 -8.20 6.46 -11.36
CA GLY A 277 -8.82 7.75 -11.05
C GLY A 277 -10.33 7.65 -10.84
N SER A 278 -11.09 8.41 -11.63
CA SER A 278 -12.56 8.45 -11.53
C SER A 278 -13.25 7.12 -11.83
N SER A 279 -12.59 6.17 -12.53
CA SER A 279 -13.16 4.83 -12.76
C SER A 279 -13.40 4.05 -11.47
N ILE A 280 -12.63 4.33 -10.44
CA ILE A 280 -12.74 3.79 -9.09
C ILE A 280 -13.22 4.84 -8.08
N SER A 281 -13.90 5.91 -8.56
CA SER A 281 -14.34 7.05 -7.72
C SER A 281 -13.18 7.70 -6.93
N ASN A 282 -11.93 7.59 -7.39
CA ASN A 282 -10.71 8.01 -6.71
C ASN A 282 -10.54 7.38 -5.30
N LYS A 283 -11.09 6.18 -5.08
CA LYS A 283 -11.09 5.51 -3.77
C LYS A 283 -10.45 4.15 -3.83
N PHE A 284 -9.65 3.85 -2.81
CA PHE A 284 -9.22 2.50 -2.49
C PHE A 284 -9.15 2.32 -0.98
N SER A 285 -9.28 1.09 -0.51
CA SER A 285 -9.10 0.74 0.90
C SER A 285 -8.41 -0.59 1.05
N TYR A 286 -7.77 -0.81 2.18
CA TYR A 286 -7.27 -2.13 2.55
C TYR A 286 -7.69 -2.50 3.97
N CYS A 287 -7.69 -3.80 4.24
CA CYS A 287 -7.82 -4.34 5.57
C CYS A 287 -6.73 -5.39 5.76
N LEU A 288 -5.75 -5.08 6.60
CA LEU A 288 -4.61 -5.94 6.85
C LEU A 288 -4.93 -6.92 7.98
N ALA A 289 -4.97 -8.21 7.66
CA ALA A 289 -5.22 -9.24 8.66
C ALA A 289 -4.06 -9.33 9.67
N SER A 290 -4.40 -9.63 10.92
CA SER A 290 -3.39 -9.83 11.96
C SER A 290 -2.42 -10.95 11.59
N ARG A 291 -1.13 -10.72 11.77
CA ARG A 291 -0.07 -11.72 11.56
C ARG A 291 -0.14 -12.89 12.55
N HIS A 292 -0.89 -12.74 13.64
CA HIS A 292 -1.20 -13.83 14.55
C HIS A 292 -2.18 -14.84 13.94
N ASP A 293 -3.01 -14.43 12.99
CA ASP A 293 -3.87 -15.32 12.21
C ASP A 293 -3.16 -15.79 10.94
N THR A 294 -2.40 -16.85 11.07
CA THR A 294 -1.61 -17.41 9.96
C THR A 294 -2.45 -17.97 8.81
N LYS A 295 -3.77 -18.08 8.98
CA LYS A 295 -4.70 -18.58 7.95
C LYS A 295 -5.45 -17.45 7.23
N ALA A 296 -5.34 -16.24 7.72
CA ALA A 296 -5.97 -15.08 7.12
C ALA A 296 -5.19 -14.54 5.93
N THR A 297 -5.91 -13.95 4.99
CA THR A 297 -5.36 -13.07 3.96
C THR A 297 -5.93 -11.68 4.16
N SER A 298 -5.19 -10.67 3.75
CA SER A 298 -5.63 -9.29 3.73
C SER A 298 -6.40 -8.99 2.44
N VAL A 299 -7.06 -7.86 2.37
CA VAL A 299 -7.83 -7.45 1.18
C VAL A 299 -7.51 -6.01 0.80
N LEU A 300 -7.43 -5.76 -0.50
CA LEU A 300 -7.36 -4.44 -1.12
C LEU A 300 -8.61 -4.25 -1.98
N ASN A 301 -9.32 -3.15 -1.77
CA ASN A 301 -10.58 -2.83 -2.44
C ASN A 301 -10.43 -1.55 -3.25
N PHE A 302 -11.15 -1.46 -4.36
CA PHE A 302 -11.20 -0.29 -5.21
C PHE A 302 -12.65 0.09 -5.53
N GLY A 303 -12.89 1.39 -5.73
CA GLY A 303 -14.20 1.93 -6.10
C GLY A 303 -15.23 1.81 -4.95
N GLU A 304 -16.47 1.47 -5.24
CA GLU A 304 -17.53 1.31 -4.23
C GLU A 304 -17.21 0.26 -3.16
N ASN A 305 -16.40 -0.74 -3.50
CA ASN A 305 -15.93 -1.73 -2.53
C ASN A 305 -14.96 -1.15 -1.49
N ALA A 306 -14.41 0.02 -1.73
CA ALA A 306 -13.50 0.69 -0.80
C ALA A 306 -14.25 1.48 0.30
N ASP A 307 -15.53 1.78 0.09
CA ASP A 307 -16.36 2.58 1.01
C ASP A 307 -16.50 1.88 2.38
N ILE A 308 -16.23 2.61 3.45
CA ILE A 308 -16.33 2.15 4.84
C ILE A 308 -17.33 2.95 5.66
N SER A 309 -18.16 3.79 5.03
CA SER A 309 -19.08 4.72 5.69
C SER A 309 -20.11 4.05 6.63
N GLY A 310 -20.34 2.74 6.49
CA GLY A 310 -21.22 1.96 7.38
C GLY A 310 -20.62 1.54 8.71
N LEU A 311 -19.32 1.83 8.95
CA LEU A 311 -18.58 1.48 10.16
C LEU A 311 -18.51 2.67 11.14
N ASN A 312 -17.96 2.43 12.33
CA ASN A 312 -17.62 3.51 13.27
C ASN A 312 -16.29 4.15 12.80
N VAL A 313 -16.40 5.14 11.92
CA VAL A 313 -15.29 5.70 11.16
C VAL A 313 -14.74 6.95 11.84
N SER A 314 -13.41 7.01 12.00
CA SER A 314 -12.64 8.24 12.21
C SER A 314 -12.00 8.66 10.89
N SER A 315 -11.87 9.97 10.66
CA SER A 315 -11.32 10.50 9.40
C SER A 315 -10.43 11.71 9.64
N THR A 316 -9.30 11.76 8.93
CA THR A 316 -8.33 12.87 8.99
C THR A 316 -7.97 13.31 7.57
N PRO A 317 -7.60 14.58 7.32
CA PRO A 317 -7.12 15.02 6.02
C PRO A 317 -5.83 14.30 5.61
N ILE A 318 -5.69 14.01 4.31
CA ILE A 318 -4.40 13.72 3.68
C ILE A 318 -3.77 15.05 3.30
N ILE A 319 -2.56 15.32 3.79
CA ILE A 319 -1.81 16.51 3.46
C ILE A 319 -1.10 16.29 2.13
N ASN A 320 -1.54 17.01 1.10
CA ASN A 320 -0.95 16.91 -0.22
C ASN A 320 0.34 17.72 -0.30
N SER A 321 1.39 17.13 -0.86
CA SER A 321 2.62 17.80 -1.19
C SER A 321 2.85 17.79 -2.71
N GLU A 322 2.90 18.97 -3.35
CA GLU A 322 3.22 19.06 -4.77
C GLU A 322 4.64 18.58 -5.09
N GLN A 323 5.53 18.71 -4.13
CA GLN A 323 6.92 18.27 -4.25
C GLN A 323 7.06 16.76 -4.08
N PHE A 324 6.24 16.15 -3.20
CA PHE A 324 6.30 14.74 -2.84
C PHE A 324 4.92 14.06 -2.99
N PRO A 325 4.32 14.07 -4.17
CA PRO A 325 2.94 13.60 -4.37
C PRO A 325 2.75 12.10 -4.14
N THR A 326 3.83 11.34 -4.08
CA THR A 326 3.81 9.89 -3.84
C THR A 326 3.33 9.54 -2.43
N PHE A 327 3.67 10.38 -1.43
CA PHE A 327 3.48 10.03 -0.02
C PHE A 327 2.16 10.58 0.54
N TYR A 328 1.51 9.77 1.36
CA TYR A 328 0.29 10.12 2.08
C TYR A 328 0.67 10.67 3.45
N PHE A 329 0.84 11.98 3.54
CA PHE A 329 1.14 12.67 4.80
C PHE A 329 -0.12 12.86 5.62
N LEU A 330 0.00 12.66 6.94
CA LEU A 330 -1.05 12.88 7.93
C LEU A 330 -0.56 13.88 8.99
N ASP A 331 -1.50 14.59 9.60
CA ASP A 331 -1.22 15.52 10.70
C ASP A 331 -1.39 14.79 12.05
N LEU A 332 -0.30 14.19 12.54
CA LEU A 332 -0.25 13.60 13.87
C LEU A 332 0.03 14.71 14.88
N THR A 333 -0.89 14.92 15.83
CA THR A 333 -0.82 16.02 16.80
C THR A 333 -0.22 15.60 18.14
N ASP A 334 -0.49 14.37 18.60
CA ASP A 334 0.03 13.83 19.87
C ASP A 334 -0.24 12.31 19.95
N ILE A 335 0.29 11.67 20.97
CA ILE A 335 0.06 10.27 21.31
C ILE A 335 -0.40 10.20 22.78
N SER A 336 -1.35 9.32 23.09
CA SER A 336 -1.76 8.99 24.46
C SER A 336 -1.38 7.57 24.84
N VAL A 337 -1.07 7.37 26.11
CA VAL A 337 -0.93 6.06 26.76
C VAL A 337 -1.97 5.98 27.87
N ASP A 338 -2.84 4.99 27.86
CA ASP A 338 -3.98 4.88 28.79
C ASP A 338 -4.75 6.21 28.94
N LYS A 339 -5.08 6.85 27.82
CA LYS A 339 -5.82 8.13 27.75
C LYS A 339 -5.05 9.36 28.27
N GLN A 340 -3.79 9.22 28.65
CA GLN A 340 -2.95 10.35 29.05
C GLN A 340 -2.08 10.80 27.88
N ARG A 341 -2.28 12.04 27.43
CA ARG A 341 -1.46 12.67 26.39
C ARG A 341 0.02 12.73 26.81
N LEU A 342 0.92 12.42 25.89
CA LEU A 342 2.36 12.52 26.12
C LEU A 342 2.82 13.97 26.13
N GLY A 343 2.09 14.88 25.49
CA GLY A 343 2.44 16.29 25.36
C GLY A 343 3.62 16.50 24.41
N ILE A 344 3.63 15.79 23.31
CA ILE A 344 4.64 15.95 22.25
C ILE A 344 4.62 17.40 21.76
N PRO A 345 5.78 18.06 21.61
CA PRO A 345 5.82 19.45 21.19
C PRO A 345 5.11 19.68 19.85
N PRO A 346 4.24 20.70 19.71
CA PRO A 346 3.62 21.03 18.44
C PRO A 346 4.65 21.24 17.32
N GLY A 347 4.34 20.79 16.10
CA GLY A 347 5.23 20.89 14.94
C GLY A 347 6.28 19.78 14.84
N THR A 348 6.32 18.84 15.80
CA THR A 348 7.27 17.71 15.77
C THR A 348 7.10 16.84 14.52
N PHE A 349 5.88 16.71 14.02
CA PHE A 349 5.55 15.88 12.86
C PHE A 349 5.32 16.67 11.57
N ASP A 350 5.53 17.99 11.58
CA ASP A 350 5.27 18.82 10.42
C ASP A 350 6.26 18.53 9.28
N LEU A 351 5.75 18.54 8.04
CA LEU A 351 6.59 18.50 6.84
C LEU A 351 7.13 19.92 6.59
N THR A 352 8.44 20.05 6.56
CA THR A 352 9.11 21.33 6.26
C THR A 352 9.15 21.60 4.75
N GLU A 353 9.37 22.87 4.37
CA GLU A 353 9.57 23.24 2.95
C GLU A 353 10.79 22.58 2.30
N THR A 354 11.74 22.13 3.10
CA THR A 354 12.95 21.43 2.62
C THR A 354 12.76 19.92 2.46
N GLY A 355 11.57 19.39 2.80
CA GLY A 355 11.25 17.97 2.72
C GLY A 355 11.73 17.17 3.95
N ASP A 356 12.12 17.86 5.03
CA ASP A 356 12.43 17.19 6.30
C ASP A 356 11.16 17.11 7.17
N GLY A 357 11.07 16.12 8.06
CA GLY A 357 9.86 15.89 8.83
C GLY A 357 8.75 15.19 8.04
N GLY A 358 7.50 15.46 8.43
CA GLY A 358 6.30 14.82 7.88
C GLY A 358 6.01 13.44 8.47
N PHE A 359 4.73 13.13 8.67
CA PHE A 359 4.28 11.83 9.16
C PHE A 359 3.51 11.10 8.05
N ILE A 360 4.05 9.97 7.57
CA ILE A 360 3.55 9.22 6.42
C ILE A 360 2.86 7.95 6.90
N ILE A 361 1.68 7.62 6.37
CA ILE A 361 1.11 6.28 6.50
C ILE A 361 1.61 5.39 5.36
N ASP A 362 2.22 4.24 5.70
CA ASP A 362 2.80 3.33 4.73
C ASP A 362 2.53 1.86 5.06
N SER A 363 1.78 1.18 4.18
CA SER A 363 1.52 -0.27 4.28
C SER A 363 2.76 -1.13 3.96
N GLY A 364 3.75 -0.55 3.33
CA GLY A 364 5.01 -1.21 2.96
C GLY A 364 6.05 -1.28 4.07
N THR A 365 5.91 -0.47 5.12
CA THR A 365 6.80 -0.44 6.30
C THR A 365 6.17 -1.19 7.45
N THR A 366 6.91 -2.11 8.11
CA THR A 366 6.36 -2.90 9.24
C THR A 366 6.30 -2.08 10.52
N LEU A 367 7.41 -1.47 10.93
CA LEU A 367 7.52 -0.73 12.19
C LEU A 367 6.98 0.69 12.06
N THR A 368 6.40 1.22 13.13
CA THR A 368 6.19 2.66 13.24
C THR A 368 7.49 3.34 13.66
N LEU A 369 7.85 4.39 12.94
CA LEU A 369 9.12 5.11 13.08
C LEU A 369 8.80 6.55 13.50
N LEU A 370 9.23 6.94 14.71
CA LEU A 370 8.92 8.24 15.32
C LEU A 370 10.20 9.05 15.62
N PRO A 371 10.09 10.37 15.79
CA PRO A 371 11.21 11.19 16.26
C PRO A 371 11.63 10.83 17.68
N ALA A 372 12.89 11.09 18.01
CA ALA A 372 13.47 10.74 19.30
C ALA A 372 12.63 11.25 20.49
N VAL A 373 12.18 12.52 20.43
CA VAL A 373 11.38 13.13 21.48
C VAL A 373 10.08 12.37 21.76
N ALA A 374 9.40 11.89 20.72
CA ALA A 374 8.15 11.15 20.88
C ALA A 374 8.39 9.75 21.48
N VAL A 375 9.46 9.06 21.02
CA VAL A 375 9.85 7.75 21.56
C VAL A 375 10.30 7.87 23.01
N GLU A 376 11.09 8.86 23.38
CA GLU A 376 11.53 9.10 24.75
C GLU A 376 10.33 9.29 25.70
N LEU A 377 9.40 10.18 25.36
CA LEU A 377 8.19 10.40 26.16
C LEU A 377 7.34 9.13 26.29
N LEU A 378 7.23 8.34 25.21
CA LEU A 378 6.53 7.07 25.20
C LEU A 378 7.20 6.05 26.13
N LEU A 379 8.52 5.91 26.06
CA LEU A 379 9.29 4.98 26.87
C LEU A 379 9.29 5.35 28.35
N ASP A 380 9.36 6.65 28.67
CA ASP A 380 9.24 7.12 30.05
C ASP A 380 7.88 6.72 30.63
N LYS A 381 6.81 6.93 29.86
CA LYS A 381 5.47 6.52 30.29
C LYS A 381 5.34 5.01 30.47
N PHE A 382 5.93 4.21 29.59
CA PHE A 382 5.96 2.76 29.74
C PHE A 382 6.77 2.29 30.95
N ASN A 383 7.86 2.96 31.27
CA ASN A 383 8.65 2.66 32.47
C ASN A 383 7.86 2.88 33.76
N ASP A 384 6.91 3.84 33.76
CA ASP A 384 6.07 4.15 34.91
C ASP A 384 4.94 3.15 35.15
N ILE A 385 4.39 2.54 34.06
CA ILE A 385 3.12 1.80 34.16
C ILE A 385 3.22 0.31 33.83
N VAL A 386 4.25 -0.13 33.07
CA VAL A 386 4.39 -1.54 32.65
C VAL A 386 5.24 -2.30 33.66
N ASP A 387 4.61 -3.21 34.40
CA ASP A 387 5.24 -4.04 35.44
C ASP A 387 5.72 -5.41 34.90
N PHE A 388 6.37 -5.41 33.72
CA PHE A 388 7.04 -6.59 33.19
C PHE A 388 8.56 -6.42 33.23
N PRO A 389 9.34 -7.52 33.48
CA PRO A 389 10.78 -7.45 33.43
C PRO A 389 11.29 -6.94 32.07
N SER A 390 11.89 -5.75 32.07
CA SER A 390 12.47 -5.15 30.88
C SER A 390 13.79 -5.83 30.50
N ILE A 391 14.00 -6.06 29.20
CA ILE A 391 15.26 -6.55 28.66
C ILE A 391 16.25 -5.38 28.57
N ARG A 392 17.40 -5.49 29.26
CA ARG A 392 18.39 -4.38 29.37
C ARG A 392 19.02 -3.98 28.03
N ASN A 393 19.24 -4.93 27.14
CA ASN A 393 19.82 -4.70 25.84
C ASN A 393 18.89 -5.34 24.80
N PRO A 394 17.81 -4.66 24.41
CA PRO A 394 16.92 -5.18 23.39
C PRO A 394 17.69 -5.39 22.07
N PRO A 395 17.33 -6.41 21.29
CA PRO A 395 17.97 -6.59 19.99
C PRO A 395 17.60 -5.43 19.06
N SER A 396 18.58 -4.92 18.32
CA SER A 396 18.33 -3.87 17.32
C SER A 396 17.26 -4.31 16.29
N PRO A 397 16.33 -3.42 15.89
CA PRO A 397 16.30 -1.98 16.17
C PRO A 397 15.42 -1.57 17.37
N PHE A 398 14.98 -2.50 18.22
CA PHE A 398 14.00 -2.19 19.26
C PHE A 398 14.57 -1.35 20.39
N GLU A 399 13.76 -0.38 20.84
CA GLU A 399 14.05 0.45 21.99
C GLU A 399 13.63 -0.22 23.31
N LYS A 400 12.57 -1.03 23.28
CA LYS A 400 11.97 -1.63 24.46
C LYS A 400 11.46 -3.04 24.19
N CYS A 401 11.91 -3.99 25.02
CA CYS A 401 11.40 -5.35 25.05
C CYS A 401 11.13 -5.79 26.49
N TYR A 402 10.14 -6.65 26.65
CA TYR A 402 9.76 -7.22 27.93
C TYR A 402 9.81 -8.75 27.90
N LYS A 403 10.17 -9.30 29.06
CA LYS A 403 10.04 -10.74 29.28
C LYS A 403 8.66 -11.03 29.84
N VAL A 404 7.96 -11.99 29.23
CA VAL A 404 6.59 -12.38 29.56
C VAL A 404 6.50 -13.90 29.72
N ALA A 405 5.43 -14.41 30.32
CA ALA A 405 5.27 -15.86 30.46
C ALA A 405 4.83 -16.53 29.14
N ASP A 406 3.89 -15.91 28.44
CA ASP A 406 3.36 -16.33 27.13
C ASP A 406 2.71 -15.10 26.49
N TYR A 407 3.23 -14.63 25.36
CA TYR A 407 2.72 -13.44 24.70
C TYR A 407 1.24 -13.51 24.30
N ARG A 408 0.71 -14.73 24.12
CA ARG A 408 -0.69 -14.97 23.76
C ARG A 408 -1.68 -14.75 24.90
N LYS A 409 -1.20 -14.58 26.11
CA LYS A 409 -2.01 -14.48 27.35
C LYS A 409 -1.70 -13.21 28.15
N ILE A 410 -1.03 -12.25 27.54
CA ILE A 410 -0.63 -11.03 28.23
C ILE A 410 -1.87 -10.18 28.53
N THR A 411 -1.93 -9.69 29.76
CA THR A 411 -2.86 -8.66 30.21
C THR A 411 -2.07 -7.60 31.00
N GLY A 412 -2.57 -6.39 31.08
CA GLY A 412 -1.92 -5.30 31.83
C GLY A 412 -0.87 -4.53 31.03
N LEU A 413 -0.89 -4.63 29.70
CA LEU A 413 -0.22 -3.69 28.81
C LEU A 413 -1.17 -2.53 28.52
N PRO A 414 -0.63 -1.30 28.36
CA PRO A 414 -1.44 -0.12 28.07
C PRO A 414 -1.94 -0.12 26.64
N ASP A 415 -3.05 0.59 26.42
CA ASP A 415 -3.50 1.02 25.10
C ASP A 415 -2.76 2.29 24.68
N ILE A 416 -2.54 2.46 23.38
CA ILE A 416 -2.01 3.70 22.80
C ILE A 416 -3.05 4.28 21.85
N THR A 417 -3.16 5.62 21.84
CA THR A 417 -3.97 6.36 20.87
C THR A 417 -3.10 7.34 20.12
N PHE A 418 -3.07 7.26 18.79
CA PHE A 418 -2.51 8.27 17.92
C PHE A 418 -3.61 9.29 17.60
N HIS A 419 -3.36 10.56 17.88
CA HIS A 419 -4.32 11.64 17.71
C HIS A 419 -3.97 12.45 16.48
N PHE A 420 -4.82 12.38 15.48
CA PHE A 420 -4.70 13.16 14.25
C PHE A 420 -5.58 14.40 14.27
N SER A 421 -5.38 15.30 13.32
CA SER A 421 -6.28 16.43 13.08
C SER A 421 -7.72 15.98 12.80
N ASP A 422 -8.68 16.90 12.92
CA ASP A 422 -10.13 16.63 12.85
C ASP A 422 -10.64 15.66 13.94
N ASP A 423 -9.97 15.64 15.12
CA ASP A 423 -10.31 14.76 16.27
C ASP A 423 -10.32 13.26 15.91
N ALA A 424 -9.53 12.87 14.94
CA ALA A 424 -9.44 11.47 14.52
C ALA A 424 -8.48 10.70 15.41
N ASP A 425 -9.02 9.79 16.20
CA ASP A 425 -8.28 8.96 17.14
C ASP A 425 -8.09 7.54 16.59
N TRP A 426 -6.83 7.12 16.44
CA TRP A 426 -6.47 5.75 16.09
C TRP A 426 -6.03 4.99 17.33
N ASN A 427 -6.94 4.18 17.85
CA ASN A 427 -6.71 3.39 19.05
C ASN A 427 -6.01 2.08 18.71
N LEU A 428 -4.92 1.78 19.41
CA LEU A 428 -4.11 0.59 19.26
C LEU A 428 -4.21 -0.29 20.50
N GLU A 429 -4.64 -1.52 20.31
CA GLU A 429 -4.58 -2.56 21.33
C GLU A 429 -3.15 -3.12 21.48
N PRO A 430 -2.81 -3.75 22.61
CA PRO A 430 -1.47 -4.32 22.82
C PRO A 430 -0.99 -5.27 21.71
N SER A 431 -1.90 -5.97 21.03
CA SER A 431 -1.60 -6.84 19.89
C SER A 431 -1.04 -6.08 18.67
N ASN A 432 -1.36 -4.79 18.55
CA ASN A 432 -0.88 -3.88 17.50
C ASN A 432 0.32 -3.03 17.96
N LEU A 433 0.73 -3.16 19.23
CA LEU A 433 1.85 -2.40 19.78
C LEU A 433 3.10 -3.25 19.91
N PHE A 434 2.92 -4.48 20.41
CA PHE A 434 4.03 -5.34 20.72
C PHE A 434 4.15 -6.49 19.74
N TYR A 435 5.36 -6.68 19.27
CA TYR A 435 5.72 -7.80 18.43
C TYR A 435 6.26 -8.95 19.29
N PRO A 436 5.75 -10.19 19.14
CA PRO A 436 6.30 -11.36 19.81
C PRO A 436 7.58 -11.81 19.11
N LEU A 437 8.72 -11.38 19.65
CA LEU A 437 10.03 -11.77 19.12
C LEU A 437 10.32 -13.26 19.39
N GLN A 438 9.91 -13.73 20.56
CA GLN A 438 9.97 -15.12 20.99
C GLN A 438 8.70 -15.44 21.79
N GLU A 439 8.51 -16.70 22.17
CA GLU A 439 7.33 -17.10 22.93
C GLU A 439 7.22 -16.36 24.29
N ASP A 440 8.37 -16.04 24.88
CA ASP A 440 8.50 -15.35 26.18
C ASP A 440 9.07 -13.92 26.07
N VAL A 441 9.17 -13.34 24.84
CA VAL A 441 9.71 -12.00 24.62
C VAL A 441 8.83 -11.21 23.66
N ILE A 442 8.39 -10.04 24.11
CA ILE A 442 7.70 -9.05 23.27
C ILE A 442 8.51 -7.79 23.16
N CYS A 443 8.51 -7.17 22.00
CA CYS A 443 9.19 -5.90 21.74
C CYS A 443 8.22 -4.86 21.21
N LEU A 444 8.35 -3.62 21.62
CA LEU A 444 7.55 -2.49 21.12
C LEU A 444 7.86 -2.31 19.62
N ALA A 445 6.82 -2.36 18.77
CA ALA A 445 6.96 -2.20 17.32
C ALA A 445 6.95 -0.73 16.88
N ILE A 446 7.41 0.14 17.77
CA ILE A 446 7.64 1.58 17.57
C ILE A 446 9.10 1.84 17.93
N VAL A 447 9.85 2.43 17.00
CA VAL A 447 11.28 2.71 17.18
C VAL A 447 11.62 4.12 16.73
N THR A 448 12.78 4.63 17.17
CA THR A 448 13.21 5.97 16.80
C THR A 448 13.89 6.01 15.42
N THR A 449 13.68 7.13 14.71
CA THR A 449 14.46 7.52 13.52
C THR A 449 15.59 8.49 13.88
N GLY A 450 15.74 8.88 15.15
CA GLY A 450 16.43 10.11 15.55
C GLY A 450 15.56 11.33 15.28
N ASP A 451 16.18 12.44 14.89
CA ASP A 451 15.45 13.73 14.69
C ASP A 451 15.14 14.01 13.21
N ALA A 452 15.62 13.17 12.29
CA ALA A 452 15.39 13.35 10.86
C ALA A 452 14.17 12.56 10.37
N GLY A 453 13.19 13.25 9.77
CA GLY A 453 12.04 12.63 9.10
C GLY A 453 12.37 11.95 7.76
N PRO A 454 11.39 11.40 7.06
CA PRO A 454 10.00 11.35 7.47
C PRO A 454 9.76 10.38 8.61
N PHE A 455 8.69 10.61 9.36
CA PHE A 455 8.20 9.66 10.35
C PHE A 455 7.15 8.77 9.70
N ILE A 456 7.03 7.51 10.12
CA ILE A 456 6.22 6.54 9.39
C ILE A 456 5.27 5.79 10.33
N PHE A 457 3.99 5.76 9.97
CA PHE A 457 2.99 4.89 10.57
C PHE A 457 3.00 3.55 9.86
N GLY A 458 3.63 2.55 10.47
CA GLY A 458 3.89 1.25 9.88
C GLY A 458 2.69 0.30 9.91
N ASN A 459 2.76 -0.76 9.11
CA ASN A 459 1.65 -1.68 8.92
C ASN A 459 1.36 -2.59 10.13
N TRP A 460 2.30 -2.73 11.07
CA TRP A 460 2.03 -3.47 12.30
C TRP A 460 0.89 -2.83 13.09
N GLN A 461 0.86 -1.50 13.16
CA GLN A 461 -0.18 -0.71 13.80
C GLN A 461 -1.47 -0.64 12.98
N GLN A 462 -1.42 -0.94 11.69
CA GLN A 462 -2.58 -0.89 10.79
C GLN A 462 -3.34 -2.22 10.71
N GLN A 463 -2.87 -3.29 11.35
CA GLN A 463 -3.56 -4.58 11.34
C GLN A 463 -4.93 -4.49 12.05
N ASN A 464 -5.92 -5.23 11.51
CA ASN A 464 -7.30 -5.21 11.97
C ASN A 464 -7.95 -3.81 11.99
N MET A 465 -7.50 -2.96 11.06
CA MET A 465 -8.14 -1.70 10.69
C MET A 465 -8.50 -1.73 9.21
N VAL A 466 -9.70 -1.31 8.86
CA VAL A 466 -9.99 -0.92 7.48
C VAL A 466 -9.50 0.50 7.31
N VAL A 467 -8.72 0.74 6.26
CA VAL A 467 -8.14 2.06 5.95
C VAL A 467 -8.57 2.45 4.54
N GLU A 468 -9.37 3.49 4.40
CA GLU A 468 -9.85 4.03 3.13
C GLU A 468 -9.09 5.31 2.78
N TYR A 469 -8.63 5.38 1.55
CA TYR A 469 -8.06 6.56 0.91
C TYR A 469 -9.09 7.12 -0.07
N ASP A 470 -9.71 8.23 0.26
CA ASP A 470 -10.53 9.04 -0.64
C ASP A 470 -9.64 10.14 -1.23
N LEU A 471 -9.07 9.86 -2.41
CA LEU A 471 -8.17 10.79 -3.10
C LEU A 471 -8.93 11.94 -3.78
N GLY A 472 -10.26 11.80 -3.93
CA GLY A 472 -11.13 12.87 -4.43
C GLY A 472 -11.35 13.96 -3.39
N GLU A 473 -11.51 13.55 -2.12
CA GLU A 473 -11.74 14.45 -0.99
C GLU A 473 -10.46 14.71 -0.17
N ASN A 474 -9.33 14.12 -0.55
CA ASN A 474 -8.06 14.17 0.19
C ASN A 474 -8.23 13.77 1.66
N ARG A 475 -8.86 12.62 1.90
CA ARG A 475 -9.19 12.11 3.23
C ARG A 475 -8.72 10.69 3.42
N LEU A 476 -8.16 10.43 4.59
CA LEU A 476 -7.95 9.09 5.12
C LEU A 476 -9.05 8.82 6.14
N SER A 477 -9.76 7.71 5.95
CA SER A 477 -10.77 7.22 6.89
C SER A 477 -10.39 5.84 7.39
N PHE A 478 -10.64 5.55 8.66
CA PHE A 478 -10.28 4.26 9.23
C PHE A 478 -11.28 3.82 10.30
N ALA A 479 -11.42 2.51 10.44
CA ALA A 479 -12.27 1.89 11.44
C ALA A 479 -11.72 0.54 11.91
N PRO A 480 -11.91 0.14 13.18
CA PRO A 480 -11.59 -1.20 13.65
C PRO A 480 -12.39 -2.26 12.89
N ALA A 481 -11.72 -3.35 12.52
CA ALA A 481 -12.34 -4.46 11.79
C ALA A 481 -11.63 -5.79 12.07
N HIS A 482 -12.37 -6.90 11.90
CA HIS A 482 -11.77 -8.23 11.87
C HIS A 482 -11.40 -8.59 10.43
N CYS A 483 -10.24 -8.15 9.96
CA CYS A 483 -9.84 -8.25 8.55
C CYS A 483 -9.82 -9.70 8.03
N SER A 484 -9.56 -10.69 8.89
CA SER A 484 -9.63 -12.11 8.52
C SER A 484 -11.04 -12.59 8.15
N GLN A 485 -12.09 -11.90 8.60
CA GLN A 485 -13.50 -12.26 8.36
C GLN A 485 -14.06 -11.57 7.10
N LEU A 486 -13.45 -10.49 6.64
CA LEU A 486 -13.94 -9.70 5.49
C LEU A 486 -13.73 -10.37 4.13
N GLN A 487 -13.07 -11.52 4.09
CA GLN A 487 -12.84 -12.30 2.86
C GLN A 487 -14.12 -12.90 2.26
N GLY A 488 -15.16 -13.08 3.04
CA GLY A 488 -16.41 -13.74 2.63
C GLY A 488 -17.67 -12.90 2.83
N ALA A 489 -17.61 -11.76 3.49
CA ALA A 489 -18.75 -10.90 3.69
C ALA A 489 -18.81 -9.84 2.57
N MET A 490 -19.93 -9.79 1.85
CA MET A 490 -20.34 -8.57 1.17
C MET A 490 -20.63 -7.55 2.26
N ILE A 491 -19.86 -6.47 2.32
CA ILE A 491 -20.29 -5.25 2.99
C ILE A 491 -21.26 -4.56 2.06
#